data_98379e85341e2cbff1186b9d73b8bed1
#
_entry.id   98379e85341e2cbff1186b9d73b8bed1
#
_cell.length_a   1.000
_cell.length_b   1.000
_cell.length_c   1.000
_cell.angle_alpha   90.00
_cell.angle_beta   90.00
_cell.angle_gamma   90.00
#
_symmetry.space_group_name_H-M   'P 1'
#
loop_
_entity.id
_entity.type
_entity.pdbx_description
1 polymer ?
#
loop_
_entity_poly.entity_id
_entity_poly.type
_entity_poly.pdbx_seq_one_letter_code
_entity_poly.pdbx_strand_id
1 'polypeptide(L)'
;MAYNEYDDPHFFQEYAKMGRSQDGLPAAGEWHQLQPLFPPLEGKAVLDLGCGYGWHCKYAAEQGAAEVLGIDLSHRMIAEAEQRNADRRITYRVCGIEDYEYPAERWDCVVSNLALHYIADLDAIYRKVCHTLRPGGVFLFNIEHPVFTARPG
;
A
#
# COMPACT_ATOMS: atom_id res chain seq x y z
N MET A 1 -6.13 -3.69 -20.95
CA MET A 1 -5.47 -3.71 -19.62
C MET A 1 -4.03 -3.26 -19.80
N ALA A 2 -3.56 -2.38 -18.96
CA ALA A 2 -2.19 -1.89 -19.05
C ALA A 2 -1.19 -3.00 -18.72
N TYR A 3 -0.05 -2.96 -19.39
CA TYR A 3 1.05 -3.88 -19.11
C TYR A 3 1.55 -3.66 -17.67
N ASN A 4 1.77 -4.75 -16.95
CA ASN A 4 2.29 -4.71 -15.59
C ASN A 4 3.59 -5.51 -15.53
N GLU A 5 4.71 -4.83 -15.40
CA GLU A 5 6.03 -5.46 -15.40
C GLU A 5 6.24 -6.41 -14.21
N TYR A 6 5.48 -6.25 -13.12
CA TYR A 6 5.57 -7.15 -11.98
C TYR A 6 5.04 -8.55 -12.29
N ASP A 7 4.30 -8.72 -13.39
CA ASP A 7 3.84 -10.04 -13.85
C ASP A 7 4.80 -10.68 -14.85
N ASP A 8 5.83 -9.95 -15.29
CA ASP A 8 6.90 -10.51 -16.11
C ASP A 8 7.76 -11.44 -15.26
N PRO A 9 7.96 -12.73 -15.67
CA PRO A 9 8.70 -13.67 -14.83
C PRO A 9 10.13 -13.24 -14.51
N HIS A 10 10.82 -12.63 -15.47
CA HIS A 10 12.19 -12.18 -15.25
C HIS A 10 12.24 -11.01 -14.28
N PHE A 11 11.40 -10.01 -14.49
CA PHE A 11 11.32 -8.85 -13.59
C PHE A 11 10.94 -9.29 -12.18
N PHE A 12 9.97 -10.19 -12.06
CA PHE A 12 9.53 -10.69 -10.75
C PHE A 12 10.67 -11.39 -10.01
N GLN A 13 11.46 -12.21 -10.72
CA GLN A 13 12.60 -12.88 -10.11
C GLN A 13 13.64 -11.89 -9.59
N GLU A 14 13.94 -10.86 -10.38
CA GLU A 14 14.88 -9.82 -9.96
C GLU A 14 14.34 -9.04 -8.75
N TYR A 15 13.07 -8.69 -8.79
CA TYR A 15 12.41 -8.00 -7.67
C TYR A 15 12.46 -8.84 -6.40
N ALA A 16 12.21 -10.14 -6.52
CA ALA A 16 12.20 -11.04 -5.36
C ALA A 16 13.56 -11.19 -4.70
N LYS A 17 14.65 -10.88 -5.42
CA LYS A 17 16.01 -10.94 -4.86
C LYS A 17 16.36 -9.70 -4.05
N MET A 18 15.59 -8.63 -4.15
CA MET A 18 15.84 -7.40 -3.41
C MET A 18 15.56 -7.62 -1.92
N GLY A 19 16.36 -6.99 -1.06
CA GLY A 19 16.25 -7.18 0.39
C GLY A 19 14.85 -6.91 0.93
N ARG A 20 14.20 -5.84 0.45
CA ARG A 20 12.85 -5.49 0.93
C ARG A 20 11.82 -6.58 0.62
N SER A 21 12.03 -7.34 -0.45
CA SER A 21 11.11 -8.41 -0.84
C SER A 21 11.31 -9.67 -0.01
N GLN A 22 12.55 -9.94 0.42
CA GLN A 22 12.90 -11.16 1.16
C GLN A 22 12.86 -10.96 2.67
N ASP A 23 13.37 -9.83 3.14
CA ASP A 23 13.58 -9.57 4.57
C ASP A 23 12.54 -8.65 5.18
N GLY A 24 11.61 -8.15 4.37
CA GLY A 24 10.52 -7.31 4.85
C GLY A 24 10.91 -5.85 5.05
N LEU A 25 10.13 -5.16 5.89
CA LEU A 25 10.28 -3.72 6.08
C LEU A 25 11.63 -3.28 6.62
N PRO A 26 12.25 -3.99 7.59
CA PRO A 26 13.54 -3.54 8.09
C PRO A 26 14.64 -3.46 7.04
N ALA A 27 14.51 -4.22 5.94
CA ALA A 27 15.48 -4.20 4.86
C ALA A 27 15.21 -3.12 3.82
N ALA A 28 14.05 -2.46 3.87
CA ALA A 28 13.71 -1.38 2.95
C ALA A 28 14.31 -0.07 3.46
N GLY A 29 15.15 0.57 2.64
CA GLY A 29 15.88 1.77 3.05
C GLY A 29 14.98 2.93 3.48
N GLU A 30 13.83 3.09 2.84
CA GLU A 30 12.87 4.16 3.14
C GLU A 30 12.04 3.91 4.39
N TRP A 31 12.10 2.72 4.99
CA TRP A 31 11.27 2.38 6.14
C TRP A 31 11.55 3.27 7.35
N HIS A 32 12.81 3.63 7.57
CA HIS A 32 13.18 4.52 8.67
C HIS A 32 12.49 5.88 8.58
N GLN A 33 12.21 6.34 7.35
CA GLN A 33 11.57 7.62 7.13
C GLN A 33 10.06 7.52 7.16
N LEU A 34 9.51 6.39 6.71
CA LEU A 34 8.07 6.21 6.59
C LEU A 34 7.42 5.81 7.92
N GLN A 35 8.06 4.93 8.68
CA GLN A 35 7.48 4.38 9.90
C GLN A 35 7.04 5.47 10.90
N PRO A 36 7.86 6.49 11.20
CA PRO A 36 7.45 7.51 12.17
C PRO A 36 6.26 8.34 11.74
N LEU A 37 5.91 8.32 10.47
CA LEU A 37 4.81 9.12 9.91
C LEU A 37 3.46 8.42 10.05
N PHE A 38 3.45 7.12 10.36
CA PHE A 38 2.19 6.41 10.57
C PHE A 38 1.46 6.97 11.79
N PRO A 39 0.15 7.23 11.68
CA PRO A 39 -0.64 7.58 12.85
C PRO A 39 -0.85 6.35 13.70
N PRO A 40 -1.39 6.51 14.95
CA PRO A 40 -1.82 5.34 15.70
C PRO A 40 -2.84 4.53 14.91
N LEU A 41 -2.61 3.23 14.77
CA LEU A 41 -3.42 2.37 13.91
C LEU A 41 -4.39 1.47 14.67
N GLU A 42 -4.31 1.40 15.98
CA GLU A 42 -5.17 0.54 16.78
C GLU A 42 -6.65 0.84 16.51
N GLY A 43 -7.39 -0.20 16.12
CA GLY A 43 -8.81 -0.09 15.83
C GLY A 43 -9.14 0.62 14.51
N LYS A 44 -8.13 0.93 13.71
CA LYS A 44 -8.31 1.71 12.48
C LYS A 44 -8.46 0.85 11.24
N ALA A 45 -9.06 1.43 10.20
CA ALA A 45 -9.17 0.82 8.89
C ALA A 45 -8.09 1.39 7.97
N VAL A 46 -7.31 0.51 7.34
CA VAL A 46 -6.13 0.89 6.55
C VAL A 46 -6.25 0.34 5.14
N LEU A 47 -5.96 1.19 4.16
CA LEU A 47 -5.90 0.81 2.74
C LEU A 47 -4.47 0.96 2.26
N ASP A 48 -3.92 -0.09 1.63
CA ASP A 48 -2.57 -0.08 1.06
C ASP A 48 -2.68 -0.16 -0.47
N LEU A 49 -2.34 0.94 -1.13
CA LEU A 49 -2.40 1.05 -2.59
C LEU A 49 -1.08 0.57 -3.18
N GLY A 50 -1.13 -0.49 -3.98
CA GLY A 50 0.07 -1.10 -4.52
C GLY A 50 0.83 -1.86 -3.44
N CYS A 51 0.16 -2.79 -2.79
CA CYS A 51 0.68 -3.42 -1.57
C CYS A 51 1.86 -4.37 -1.78
N GLY A 52 2.11 -4.81 -3.01
CA GLY A 52 3.18 -5.76 -3.28
C GLY A 52 3.06 -7.02 -2.44
N TYR A 53 4.10 -7.38 -1.72
CA TYR A 53 4.11 -8.57 -0.86
C TYR A 53 3.32 -8.38 0.45
N GLY A 54 2.79 -7.18 0.70
CA GLY A 54 1.93 -6.97 1.85
C GLY A 54 2.62 -6.65 3.16
N TRP A 55 3.88 -6.22 3.13
CA TRP A 55 4.62 -5.92 4.36
C TRP A 55 4.01 -4.77 5.16
N HIS A 56 3.51 -3.73 4.48
CA HIS A 56 2.84 -2.61 5.17
C HIS A 56 1.48 -3.05 5.73
N CYS A 57 0.78 -3.95 5.02
CA CYS A 57 -0.46 -4.52 5.54
C CYS A 57 -0.20 -5.30 6.82
N LYS A 58 0.85 -6.11 6.82
CA LYS A 58 1.23 -6.89 8.00
C LYS A 58 1.61 -5.97 9.17
N TYR A 59 2.38 -4.93 8.88
CA TYR A 59 2.74 -3.94 9.90
C TYR A 59 1.49 -3.32 10.50
N ALA A 60 0.54 -2.89 9.67
CA ALA A 60 -0.69 -2.27 10.16
C ALA A 60 -1.47 -3.22 11.08
N ALA A 61 -1.58 -4.50 10.67
CA ALA A 61 -2.25 -5.50 11.49
C ALA A 61 -1.54 -5.70 12.82
N GLU A 62 -0.21 -5.74 12.81
CA GLU A 62 0.58 -5.89 14.03
C GLU A 62 0.46 -4.68 14.96
N GLN A 63 0.17 -3.51 14.41
CA GLN A 63 -0.08 -2.30 15.20
C GLN A 63 -1.52 -2.20 15.68
N GLY A 64 -2.32 -3.23 15.48
CA GLY A 64 -3.67 -3.29 16.02
C GLY A 64 -4.77 -2.77 15.10
N ALA A 65 -4.49 -2.58 13.82
CA ALA A 65 -5.54 -2.17 12.88
C ALA A 65 -6.71 -3.17 12.92
N ALA A 66 -7.92 -2.65 12.88
CA ALA A 66 -9.11 -3.50 12.90
C ALA A 66 -9.32 -4.17 11.55
N GLU A 67 -8.93 -3.49 10.47
CA GLU A 67 -9.17 -3.96 9.11
C GLU A 67 -8.11 -3.38 8.18
N VAL A 68 -7.59 -4.21 7.27
CA VAL A 68 -6.61 -3.78 6.28
C VAL A 68 -7.00 -4.35 4.93
N LEU A 69 -6.99 -3.51 3.90
CA LEU A 69 -7.14 -3.95 2.51
C LEU A 69 -5.89 -3.58 1.74
N GLY A 70 -5.24 -4.57 1.15
CA GLY A 70 -4.13 -4.36 0.25
C GLY A 70 -4.57 -4.65 -1.19
N ILE A 71 -4.31 -3.72 -2.09
CA ILE A 71 -4.58 -3.92 -3.51
C ILE A 71 -3.30 -3.80 -4.31
N ASP A 72 -3.21 -4.59 -5.36
CA ASP A 72 -2.09 -4.57 -6.29
C ASP A 72 -2.57 -5.07 -7.65
N LEU A 73 -2.04 -4.51 -8.71
CA LEU A 73 -2.39 -4.92 -10.06
C LEU A 73 -1.83 -6.30 -10.41
N SER A 74 -0.76 -6.72 -9.75
CA SER A 74 -0.07 -7.97 -10.05
C SER A 74 -0.67 -9.16 -9.32
N HIS A 75 -1.10 -10.16 -10.08
CA HIS A 75 -1.57 -11.43 -9.52
C HIS A 75 -0.48 -12.14 -8.71
N ARG A 76 0.77 -12.06 -9.17
CA ARG A 76 1.90 -12.69 -8.49
C ARG A 76 2.18 -12.04 -7.14
N MET A 77 2.12 -10.71 -7.09
CA MET A 77 2.32 -9.97 -5.83
C MET A 77 1.25 -10.33 -4.81
N ILE A 78 -0.01 -10.37 -5.24
CA ILE A 78 -1.11 -10.72 -4.34
C ILE A 78 -0.98 -12.17 -3.84
N ALA A 79 -0.63 -13.10 -4.71
CA ALA A 79 -0.42 -14.49 -4.31
C ALA A 79 0.68 -14.61 -3.25
N GLU A 80 1.78 -13.88 -3.44
CA GLU A 80 2.87 -13.87 -2.46
C GLU A 80 2.46 -13.18 -1.16
N ALA A 81 1.69 -12.10 -1.24
CA ALA A 81 1.19 -11.41 -0.05
C ALA A 81 0.31 -12.34 0.78
N GLU A 82 -0.58 -13.07 0.13
CA GLU A 82 -1.46 -14.02 0.81
C GLU A 82 -0.68 -15.16 1.46
N GLN A 83 0.46 -15.53 0.88
CA GLN A 83 1.30 -16.60 1.40
C GLN A 83 2.20 -16.12 2.54
N ARG A 84 2.82 -14.94 2.39
CA ARG A 84 3.83 -14.45 3.32
C ARG A 84 3.25 -13.63 4.47
N ASN A 85 2.18 -12.91 4.22
CA ASN A 85 1.65 -11.92 5.16
C ASN A 85 0.14 -12.06 5.35
N ALA A 86 -0.32 -13.29 5.47
CA ALA A 86 -1.72 -13.58 5.76
C ALA A 86 -2.07 -13.18 7.20
N ASP A 87 -3.25 -12.61 7.37
CA ASP A 87 -3.80 -12.29 8.68
C ASP A 87 -5.31 -12.16 8.49
N ARG A 88 -6.09 -12.59 9.47
CA ARG A 88 -7.56 -12.54 9.36
C ARG A 88 -8.11 -11.13 9.18
N ARG A 89 -7.33 -10.12 9.58
CA ARG A 89 -7.73 -8.70 9.44
C ARG A 89 -7.36 -8.13 8.09
N ILE A 90 -6.56 -8.83 7.31
CA ILE A 90 -6.05 -8.35 6.03
C ILE A 90 -6.78 -9.05 4.89
N THR A 91 -7.33 -8.27 3.96
CA THR A 91 -7.84 -8.74 2.68
C THR A 91 -6.90 -8.26 1.59
N TYR A 92 -6.51 -9.15 0.69
CA TYR A 92 -5.73 -8.81 -0.49
C TYR A 92 -6.59 -8.95 -1.73
N ARG A 93 -6.46 -8.00 -2.66
CA ARG A 93 -7.27 -7.99 -3.88
C ARG A 93 -6.43 -7.59 -5.08
N VAL A 94 -6.55 -8.32 -6.18
CA VAL A 94 -5.97 -7.90 -7.45
C VAL A 94 -6.82 -6.77 -7.99
N CYS A 95 -6.29 -5.56 -7.95
CA CYS A 95 -7.02 -4.37 -8.37
C CYS A 95 -6.02 -3.24 -8.60
N GLY A 96 -6.16 -2.52 -9.71
CA GLY A 96 -5.33 -1.36 -9.96
C GLY A 96 -5.74 -0.18 -9.10
N ILE A 97 -4.78 0.68 -8.79
CA ILE A 97 -5.04 1.89 -8.00
C ILE A 97 -6.08 2.77 -8.69
N GLU A 98 -6.04 2.83 -10.02
CA GLU A 98 -6.98 3.62 -10.80
C GLU A 98 -8.37 2.99 -10.89
N ASP A 99 -8.48 1.69 -10.66
CA ASP A 99 -9.73 0.93 -10.80
C ASP A 99 -10.47 0.74 -9.48
N TYR A 100 -9.83 1.01 -8.36
CA TYR A 100 -10.48 0.88 -7.06
C TYR A 100 -11.60 1.93 -6.92
N GLU A 101 -12.68 1.56 -6.28
CA GLU A 101 -13.90 2.38 -6.22
C GLU A 101 -13.84 3.55 -5.23
N TYR A 102 -12.93 3.53 -4.27
CA TYR A 102 -12.74 4.58 -3.26
C TYR A 102 -14.05 5.00 -2.58
N PRO A 103 -14.66 4.12 -1.76
CA PRO A 103 -15.90 4.46 -1.07
C PRO A 103 -15.72 5.67 -0.16
N ALA A 104 -16.76 6.49 -0.02
CA ALA A 104 -16.72 7.72 0.77
C ALA A 104 -16.45 7.41 2.24
N GLU A 105 -15.53 8.15 2.86
CA GLU A 105 -15.23 8.10 4.30
C GLU A 105 -15.10 6.67 4.83
N ARG A 106 -14.31 5.86 4.12
CA ARG A 106 -14.18 4.43 4.40
C ARG A 106 -12.94 4.09 5.22
N TRP A 107 -11.85 4.84 5.05
CA TRP A 107 -10.55 4.49 5.60
C TRP A 107 -9.99 5.57 6.52
N ASP A 108 -9.29 5.14 7.56
CA ASP A 108 -8.61 6.04 8.48
C ASP A 108 -7.20 6.39 8.02
N CYS A 109 -6.55 5.47 7.33
CA CYS A 109 -5.21 5.65 6.81
C CYS A 109 -5.11 5.00 5.44
N VAL A 110 -4.57 5.73 4.47
CA VAL A 110 -4.23 5.18 3.16
C VAL A 110 -2.72 5.30 3.01
N VAL A 111 -2.07 4.19 2.67
CA VAL A 111 -0.62 4.17 2.45
C VAL A 111 -0.33 3.72 1.04
N SER A 112 0.68 4.31 0.41
CA SER A 112 1.18 3.86 -0.88
C SER A 112 2.70 4.06 -0.91
N ASN A 113 3.42 2.96 -1.05
CA ASN A 113 4.88 3.02 -1.07
C ASN A 113 5.40 2.63 -2.45
N LEU A 114 5.96 3.61 -3.15
CA LEU A 114 6.59 3.44 -4.47
C LEU A 114 5.65 3.10 -5.61
N ALA A 115 4.34 2.96 -5.38
CA ALA A 115 3.41 2.58 -6.43
C ALA A 115 2.91 3.76 -7.27
N LEU A 116 2.87 4.97 -6.70
CA LEU A 116 2.22 6.11 -7.33
C LEU A 116 2.96 6.64 -8.56
N HIS A 117 4.26 6.39 -8.70
CA HIS A 117 5.00 6.86 -9.87
C HIS A 117 4.60 6.13 -11.16
N TYR A 118 3.83 5.06 -11.07
CA TYR A 118 3.27 4.37 -12.24
C TYR A 118 1.92 4.94 -12.68
N ILE A 119 1.40 5.96 -11.97
CA ILE A 119 0.08 6.51 -12.22
C ILE A 119 0.19 7.75 -13.09
N ALA A 120 -0.58 7.81 -14.18
CA ALA A 120 -0.55 8.92 -15.11
C ALA A 120 -1.17 10.21 -14.56
N ASP A 121 -2.23 10.09 -13.75
CA ASP A 121 -2.94 11.25 -13.20
C ASP A 121 -2.96 11.17 -11.67
N LEU A 122 -1.92 11.70 -11.05
CA LEU A 122 -1.80 11.72 -9.59
C LEU A 122 -2.83 12.62 -8.92
N ASP A 123 -3.25 13.70 -9.58
CA ASP A 123 -4.24 14.62 -9.02
C ASP A 123 -5.59 13.90 -8.85
N ALA A 124 -5.97 13.09 -9.85
CA ALA A 124 -7.20 12.32 -9.76
C ALA A 124 -7.15 11.32 -8.60
N ILE A 125 -6.02 10.64 -8.45
CA ILE A 125 -5.84 9.67 -7.36
C ILE A 125 -5.86 10.39 -6.01
N TYR A 126 -5.19 11.53 -5.89
CA TYR A 126 -5.21 12.31 -4.65
C TYR A 126 -6.64 12.67 -4.24
N ARG A 127 -7.45 13.15 -5.20
CA ARG A 127 -8.84 13.50 -4.91
C ARG A 127 -9.66 12.29 -4.47
N LYS A 128 -9.43 11.13 -5.10
CA LYS A 128 -10.12 9.90 -4.72
C LYS A 128 -9.73 9.44 -3.32
N VAL A 129 -8.45 9.56 -2.97
CA VAL A 129 -7.97 9.23 -1.63
C VAL A 129 -8.60 10.16 -0.60
N CYS A 130 -8.63 11.47 -0.87
CA CYS A 130 -9.27 12.42 0.03
C CYS A 130 -10.75 12.09 0.25
N HIS A 131 -11.43 11.65 -0.82
CA HIS A 131 -12.83 11.24 -0.74
C HIS A 131 -13.04 10.01 0.14
N THR A 132 -12.15 9.04 0.04
CA THR A 132 -12.28 7.77 0.77
C THR A 132 -11.77 7.84 2.21
N LEU A 133 -11.00 8.87 2.56
CA LEU A 133 -10.52 9.05 3.92
C LEU A 133 -11.61 9.63 4.82
N ARG A 134 -11.68 9.12 6.03
CA ARG A 134 -12.52 9.70 7.08
C ARG A 134 -11.94 11.02 7.54
N PRO A 135 -12.78 11.91 8.12
CA PRO A 135 -12.26 13.15 8.72
C PRO A 135 -11.12 12.84 9.72
N GLY A 136 -10.02 13.57 9.58
CA GLY A 136 -8.83 13.31 10.37
C GLY A 136 -7.95 12.19 9.86
N GLY A 137 -8.34 11.54 8.76
CA GLY A 137 -7.57 10.48 8.15
C GLY A 137 -6.25 10.97 7.56
N VAL A 138 -5.34 10.05 7.31
CA VAL A 138 -3.98 10.36 6.88
C VAL A 138 -3.66 9.58 5.60
N PHE A 139 -3.08 10.26 4.62
CA PHE A 139 -2.53 9.64 3.44
C PHE A 139 -1.00 9.70 3.51
N LEU A 140 -0.36 8.53 3.62
CA LEU A 140 1.09 8.39 3.59
C LEU A 140 1.51 7.87 2.23
N PHE A 141 2.42 8.56 1.57
CA PHE A 141 2.93 8.07 0.30
C PHE A 141 4.41 8.36 0.15
N ASN A 142 5.09 7.49 -0.56
CA ASN A 142 6.50 7.60 -0.87
C ASN A 142 6.67 7.37 -2.37
N ILE A 143 7.13 8.40 -3.08
CA ILE A 143 7.41 8.33 -4.51
C ILE A 143 8.89 8.66 -4.67
N GLU A 144 9.73 7.65 -4.86
CA GLU A 144 11.17 7.80 -4.96
C GLU A 144 11.76 8.54 -3.75
N HIS A 145 11.76 9.86 -3.78
CA HIS A 145 12.18 10.79 -2.73
C HIS A 145 11.51 12.13 -2.99
N PRO A 146 11.15 12.87 -1.95
CA PRO A 146 11.13 12.55 -0.52
C PRO A 146 9.86 11.82 -0.11
N VAL A 147 9.74 11.49 1.18
CA VAL A 147 8.52 10.94 1.76
C VAL A 147 7.59 12.11 2.11
N PHE A 148 6.31 11.96 1.78
CA PHE A 148 5.31 12.99 2.01
C PHE A 148 4.17 12.46 2.87
N THR A 149 3.58 13.37 3.66
CA THR A 149 2.35 13.12 4.39
C THR A 149 1.34 14.17 3.96
N ALA A 150 0.13 13.74 3.57
CA ALA A 150 -0.95 14.65 3.20
C ALA A 150 -2.16 14.38 4.07
N ARG A 151 -2.77 15.44 4.58
CA ARG A 151 -4.00 15.35 5.38
C ARG A 151 -5.07 16.17 4.70
N PRO A 152 -6.15 15.51 4.20
CA PRO A 152 -7.27 16.24 3.61
C PRO A 152 -7.91 17.11 4.69
N GLY A 153 -7.98 18.39 4.42
CA GLY A 153 -8.44 19.35 5.40
C GLY A 153 -9.82 19.80 5.23
#